data_edb776faadd9c27b99a852fc4ea03f7a
#
_entry.id   edb776faadd9c27b99a852fc4ea03f7a
#
_cell.length_a   1.000
_cell.length_b   1.000
_cell.length_c   1.000
_cell.angle_alpha   90.00
_cell.angle_beta   90.00
_cell.angle_gamma   90.00
#
_symmetry.space_group_name_H-M   'P 1'
#
loop_
_entity.id
_entity.type
_entity.pdbx_description
1 polymer ?
#
loop_
_entity_poly.entity_id
_entity_poly.type
_entity_poly.pdbx_seq_one_letter_code
_entity_poly.pdbx_strand_id
1 'polypeptide(L)'
;MKRLRCAQCGKGTIRPVACAGRREWYKTMEVEVPADFSIPTCDHCGEEWLSVRQSQALDDALETAYTAELVRLASHQLAKLAGAAIEQKRVEQLLGLSQGYLSHIKAGRHAPSPMLVTELVLLAKDPERRLKELEAFWKRRAA
;
A
#
# COMPACT_ATOMS: atom_id res chain seq x y z
N MET A 1 -10.22 32.03 -18.41
CA MET A 1 -10.81 30.79 -17.85
C MET A 1 -12.17 31.14 -17.24
N LYS A 2 -13.24 30.43 -17.63
CA LYS A 2 -14.56 30.62 -16.99
C LYS A 2 -14.47 30.12 -15.53
N ARG A 3 -14.74 31.02 -14.58
CA ARG A 3 -14.89 30.65 -13.17
C ARG A 3 -16.14 29.80 -13.03
N LEU A 4 -15.97 28.55 -12.61
CA LEU A 4 -17.07 27.60 -12.39
C LEU A 4 -17.70 27.91 -11.02
N ARG A 5 -18.98 28.32 -11.00
CA ARG A 5 -19.74 28.48 -9.76
C ARG A 5 -20.07 27.12 -9.16
N CYS A 6 -20.02 27.03 -7.87
CA CYS A 6 -20.40 25.79 -7.15
C CYS A 6 -21.93 25.59 -7.28
N ALA A 7 -22.33 24.44 -7.83
CA ALA A 7 -23.75 24.10 -7.98
C ALA A 7 -24.39 23.74 -6.63
N GLN A 8 -23.59 23.28 -5.66
CA GLN A 8 -24.08 22.89 -4.33
C GLN A 8 -24.52 24.10 -3.49
N CYS A 9 -23.68 25.12 -3.37
CA CYS A 9 -23.99 26.27 -2.54
C CYS A 9 -24.42 27.54 -3.32
N GLY A 10 -24.19 27.60 -4.63
CA GLY A 10 -24.47 28.72 -5.50
C GLY A 10 -23.67 30.01 -5.22
N LYS A 11 -22.80 30.00 -4.19
CA LYS A 11 -22.06 31.17 -3.69
C LYS A 11 -20.58 31.14 -4.04
N GLY A 12 -19.93 29.98 -3.85
CA GLY A 12 -18.51 29.83 -4.05
C GLY A 12 -18.09 29.57 -5.50
N THR A 13 -16.79 29.61 -5.70
CA THR A 13 -16.12 29.27 -6.97
C THR A 13 -15.28 28.02 -6.83
N ILE A 14 -15.35 27.13 -7.80
CA ILE A 14 -14.54 25.90 -7.83
C ILE A 14 -13.13 26.27 -8.26
N ARG A 15 -12.14 25.88 -7.44
CA ARG A 15 -10.71 26.10 -7.68
C ARG A 15 -9.92 24.82 -7.39
N PRO A 16 -8.82 24.56 -8.11
CA PRO A 16 -7.93 23.45 -7.77
C PRO A 16 -7.25 23.73 -6.42
N VAL A 17 -7.35 22.78 -5.51
CA VAL A 17 -6.69 22.79 -4.20
C VAL A 17 -5.69 21.65 -4.14
N ALA A 18 -4.43 21.95 -3.84
CA ALA A 18 -3.37 20.95 -3.73
C ALA A 18 -3.60 20.02 -2.56
N CYS A 19 -3.23 18.73 -2.74
CA CYS A 19 -3.46 17.68 -1.77
C CYS A 19 -2.28 17.43 -0.82
N ALA A 20 -1.32 18.36 -0.72
CA ALA A 20 -0.16 18.20 0.16
C ALA A 20 -0.57 17.84 1.60
N GLY A 21 -0.06 16.73 2.11
CA GLY A 21 -0.37 16.23 3.45
C GLY A 21 -1.75 15.55 3.61
N ARG A 22 -2.54 15.47 2.53
CA ARG A 22 -3.82 14.76 2.55
C ARG A 22 -3.58 13.26 2.57
N ARG A 23 -4.29 12.56 3.44
CA ARG A 23 -4.30 11.11 3.53
C ARG A 23 -5.70 10.58 3.23
N GLU A 24 -5.75 9.50 2.49
CA GLU A 24 -7.00 8.80 2.12
C GLU A 24 -6.91 7.34 2.50
N TRP A 25 -8.02 6.81 3.01
CA TRP A 25 -8.13 5.36 3.19
C TRP A 25 -8.28 4.67 1.84
N TYR A 26 -7.30 3.83 1.50
CA TYR A 26 -7.32 3.09 0.25
C TYR A 26 -7.07 1.61 0.51
N LYS A 27 -8.02 0.76 0.12
CA LYS A 27 -7.99 -0.69 0.37
C LYS A 27 -7.79 -1.02 1.86
N THR A 28 -6.58 -1.32 2.30
CA THR A 28 -6.27 -1.82 3.65
C THR A 28 -5.54 -0.81 4.54
N MET A 29 -5.20 0.37 4.04
CA MET A 29 -4.44 1.36 4.80
C MET A 29 -4.68 2.79 4.33
N GLU A 30 -4.31 3.75 5.17
CA GLU A 30 -4.21 5.14 4.75
C GLU A 30 -2.93 5.34 3.92
N VAL A 31 -3.08 5.99 2.77
CA VAL A 31 -1.98 6.42 1.91
C VAL A 31 -2.01 7.92 1.72
N GLU A 32 -0.86 8.51 1.48
CA GLU A 32 -0.75 9.93 1.21
C GLU A 32 -1.05 10.20 -0.26
N VAL A 33 -1.95 11.18 -0.51
CA VAL A 33 -2.23 11.65 -1.86
C VAL A 33 -1.01 12.43 -2.35
N PRO A 34 -0.52 12.21 -3.59
CA PRO A 34 0.62 12.95 -4.12
C PRO A 34 0.42 14.46 -4.01
N ALA A 35 1.44 15.18 -3.55
CA ALA A 35 1.35 16.61 -3.28
C ALA A 35 1.09 17.47 -4.51
N ASP A 36 1.46 16.97 -5.69
CA ASP A 36 1.20 17.59 -6.99
C ASP A 36 -0.22 17.35 -7.52
N PHE A 37 -0.97 16.46 -6.88
CA PHE A 37 -2.38 16.25 -7.20
C PHE A 37 -3.22 17.39 -6.65
N SER A 38 -4.19 17.87 -7.44
CA SER A 38 -5.11 18.90 -6.99
C SER A 38 -6.56 18.50 -7.26
N ILE A 39 -7.41 18.76 -6.26
CA ILE A 39 -8.84 18.48 -6.33
C ILE A 39 -9.59 19.79 -6.50
N PRO A 40 -10.46 19.92 -7.53
CA PRO A 40 -11.32 21.07 -7.66
C PRO A 40 -12.28 21.17 -6.48
N THR A 41 -12.13 22.21 -5.67
CA THR A 41 -12.88 22.39 -4.41
C THR A 41 -13.54 23.77 -4.38
N CYS A 42 -14.74 23.84 -3.83
CA CYS A 42 -15.44 25.10 -3.64
C CYS A 42 -14.81 25.92 -2.51
N ASP A 43 -14.48 27.17 -2.79
CA ASP A 43 -13.86 28.09 -1.82
C ASP A 43 -14.83 28.57 -0.71
N HIS A 44 -16.13 28.24 -0.79
CA HIS A 44 -17.13 28.65 0.19
C HIS A 44 -17.64 27.48 1.05
N CYS A 45 -18.03 26.36 0.44
CA CYS A 45 -18.64 25.23 1.15
C CYS A 45 -17.72 24.00 1.25
N GLY A 46 -16.54 24.00 0.63
CA GLY A 46 -15.60 22.89 0.67
C GLY A 46 -15.99 21.68 -0.21
N GLU A 47 -17.08 21.77 -0.96
CA GLU A 47 -17.51 20.67 -1.84
C GLU A 47 -16.47 20.38 -2.91
N GLU A 48 -16.14 19.10 -3.07
CA GLU A 48 -15.15 18.62 -4.05
C GLU A 48 -15.84 18.16 -5.34
N TRP A 49 -15.30 18.57 -6.46
CA TRP A 49 -15.87 18.30 -7.78
C TRP A 49 -14.86 17.56 -8.66
N LEU A 50 -14.94 16.25 -8.65
CA LEU A 50 -14.11 15.43 -9.51
C LEU A 50 -14.87 15.05 -10.78
N SER A 51 -14.28 15.32 -11.93
CA SER A 51 -14.71 14.70 -13.18
C SER A 51 -14.32 13.22 -13.18
N VAL A 52 -14.97 12.41 -14.03
CA VAL A 52 -14.63 10.98 -14.19
C VAL A 52 -13.11 10.79 -14.42
N ARG A 53 -12.52 11.62 -15.28
CA ARG A 53 -11.09 11.58 -15.58
C ARG A 53 -10.22 11.89 -14.34
N GLN A 54 -10.63 12.86 -13.52
CA GLN A 54 -9.91 13.23 -12.30
C GLN A 54 -10.07 12.17 -11.22
N SER A 55 -11.26 11.58 -11.07
CA SER A 55 -11.47 10.44 -10.17
C SER A 55 -10.56 9.27 -10.54
N GLN A 56 -10.48 8.94 -11.82
CA GLN A 56 -9.61 7.86 -12.29
C GLN A 56 -8.12 8.18 -12.06
N ALA A 57 -7.70 9.42 -12.29
CA ALA A 57 -6.33 9.83 -12.00
C ALA A 57 -5.99 9.80 -10.51
N LEU A 58 -6.96 10.12 -9.64
CA LEU A 58 -6.81 9.97 -8.18
C LEU A 58 -6.67 8.49 -7.78
N ASP A 59 -7.53 7.62 -8.31
CA ASP A 59 -7.47 6.19 -8.04
C ASP A 59 -6.13 5.59 -8.48
N ASP A 60 -5.61 5.96 -9.66
CA ASP A 60 -4.31 5.52 -10.16
C ASP A 60 -3.16 6.02 -9.26
N ALA A 61 -3.25 7.25 -8.77
CA ALA A 61 -2.27 7.83 -7.86
C ALA A 61 -2.29 7.13 -6.49
N LEU A 62 -3.49 6.84 -5.95
CA LEU A 62 -3.66 6.09 -4.70
C LEU A 62 -3.17 4.65 -4.83
N GLU A 63 -3.45 3.97 -5.97
CA GLU A 63 -2.94 2.62 -6.24
C GLU A 63 -1.40 2.59 -6.28
N THR A 64 -0.80 3.59 -6.91
CA THR A 64 0.66 3.72 -6.97
C THR A 64 1.26 3.92 -5.58
N ALA A 65 0.69 4.82 -4.77
CA ALA A 65 1.12 5.08 -3.40
C ALA A 65 0.94 3.86 -2.50
N TYR A 66 -0.19 3.17 -2.62
CA TYR A 66 -0.49 1.93 -1.90
C TYR A 66 0.52 0.82 -2.21
N THR A 67 0.79 0.60 -3.49
CA THR A 67 1.76 -0.40 -3.94
C THR A 67 3.17 -0.12 -3.43
N ALA A 68 3.60 1.13 -3.49
CA ALA A 68 4.90 1.56 -2.94
C ALA A 68 4.99 1.30 -1.44
N GLU A 69 3.93 1.55 -0.68
CA GLU A 69 3.87 1.29 0.75
C GLU A 69 3.90 -0.21 1.07
N LEU A 70 3.22 -1.05 0.30
CA LEU A 70 3.31 -2.51 0.44
C LEU A 70 4.75 -3.02 0.25
N VAL A 71 5.45 -2.51 -0.76
CA VAL A 71 6.86 -2.85 -1.00
C VAL A 71 7.74 -2.41 0.17
N ARG A 72 7.53 -1.20 0.69
CA ARG A 72 8.26 -0.67 1.84
C ARG A 72 8.04 -1.52 3.09
N LEU A 73 6.78 -1.88 3.37
CA LEU A 73 6.42 -2.72 4.52
C LEU A 73 7.02 -4.11 4.41
N ALA A 74 6.91 -4.77 3.24
CA ALA A 74 7.51 -6.07 3.01
C ALA A 74 9.04 -6.03 3.21
N SER A 75 9.71 -5.05 2.61
CA SER A 75 11.17 -4.90 2.73
C SER A 75 11.59 -4.68 4.18
N HIS A 76 10.84 -3.90 4.95
CA HIS A 76 11.09 -3.68 6.37
C HIS A 76 10.98 -4.98 7.19
N GLN A 77 9.96 -5.80 6.95
CA GLN A 77 9.80 -7.09 7.63
C GLN A 77 10.89 -8.09 7.23
N LEU A 78 11.26 -8.13 5.94
CA LEU A 78 12.37 -8.96 5.48
C LEU A 78 13.71 -8.56 6.11
N ALA A 79 13.96 -7.28 6.32
CA ALA A 79 15.13 -6.81 7.05
C ALA A 79 15.13 -7.27 8.52
N LYS A 80 13.97 -7.26 9.19
CA LYS A 80 13.84 -7.79 10.56
C LYS A 80 14.13 -9.30 10.61
N LEU A 81 13.61 -10.07 9.67
CA LEU A 81 13.86 -11.51 9.59
C LEU A 81 15.34 -11.80 9.35
N ALA A 82 16.00 -11.06 8.45
CA ALA A 82 17.43 -11.17 8.22
C ALA A 82 18.25 -10.81 9.47
N GLY A 83 17.84 -9.78 10.22
CA GLY A 83 18.45 -9.41 11.51
C GLY A 83 18.31 -10.49 12.58
N ALA A 84 17.29 -11.33 12.51
CA ALA A 84 17.10 -12.52 13.34
C ALA A 84 17.80 -13.77 12.78
N ALA A 85 18.72 -13.61 11.81
CA ALA A 85 19.46 -14.70 11.14
C ALA A 85 18.54 -15.69 10.39
N ILE A 86 17.36 -15.27 9.96
CA ILE A 86 16.44 -16.08 9.15
C ILE A 86 16.77 -15.90 7.68
N GLU A 87 17.11 -17.00 7.02
CA GLU A 87 17.40 -17.00 5.59
C GLU A 87 16.13 -16.77 4.75
N GLN A 88 16.20 -15.87 3.78
CA GLN A 88 15.09 -15.56 2.87
C GLN A 88 14.57 -16.82 2.15
N LYS A 89 15.48 -17.71 1.71
CA LYS A 89 15.12 -18.97 1.06
C LYS A 89 14.22 -19.85 1.93
N ARG A 90 14.48 -19.88 3.25
CA ARG A 90 13.65 -20.64 4.20
C ARG A 90 12.24 -20.04 4.30
N VAL A 91 12.13 -18.73 4.33
CA VAL A 91 10.83 -18.02 4.31
C VAL A 91 10.06 -18.34 3.02
N GLU A 92 10.72 -18.25 1.86
CA GLU A 92 10.12 -18.59 0.56
C GLU A 92 9.59 -20.02 0.54
N GLN A 93 10.36 -20.99 1.02
CA GLN A 93 9.95 -22.39 1.07
C GLN A 93 8.74 -22.62 1.98
N LEU A 94 8.74 -22.04 3.18
CA LEU A 94 7.65 -22.20 4.15
C LEU A 94 6.36 -21.51 3.74
N LEU A 95 6.44 -20.40 3.01
CA LEU A 95 5.29 -19.70 2.45
C LEU A 95 4.86 -20.21 1.08
N GLY A 96 5.53 -21.23 0.52
CA GLY A 96 5.22 -21.76 -0.80
C GLY A 96 5.49 -20.79 -1.95
N LEU A 97 6.44 -19.87 -1.76
CA LEU A 97 6.85 -18.91 -2.78
C LEU A 97 7.95 -19.50 -3.68
N SER A 98 8.00 -19.03 -4.92
CA SER A 98 9.10 -19.39 -5.81
C SER A 98 10.42 -18.81 -5.31
N GLN A 99 11.52 -19.53 -5.59
CA GLN A 99 12.86 -19.08 -5.22
C GLN A 99 13.18 -17.71 -5.86
N GLY A 100 13.65 -16.77 -5.04
CA GLY A 100 13.99 -15.41 -5.46
C GLY A 100 12.82 -14.44 -5.54
N TYR A 101 11.58 -14.88 -5.26
CA TYR A 101 10.39 -14.03 -5.30
C TYR A 101 10.51 -12.82 -4.36
N LEU A 102 10.96 -13.05 -3.12
CA LEU A 102 11.16 -11.97 -2.14
C LEU A 102 12.28 -11.00 -2.55
N SER A 103 13.29 -11.48 -3.28
CA SER A 103 14.33 -10.61 -3.86
C SER A 103 13.76 -9.69 -4.94
N HIS A 104 12.82 -10.17 -5.74
CA HIS A 104 12.13 -9.37 -6.75
C HIS A 104 11.27 -8.28 -6.12
N ILE A 105 10.61 -8.58 -4.98
CA ILE A 105 9.87 -7.57 -4.20
C ILE A 105 10.82 -6.49 -3.68
N LYS A 106 11.93 -6.88 -3.04
CA LYS A 106 12.93 -5.91 -2.54
C LYS A 106 13.52 -5.03 -3.64
N ALA A 107 13.66 -5.57 -4.84
CA ALA A 107 14.13 -4.82 -6.01
C ALA A 107 13.03 -3.98 -6.69
N GLY A 108 11.80 -3.99 -6.18
CA GLY A 108 10.66 -3.26 -6.77
C GLY A 108 10.16 -3.83 -8.09
N ARG A 109 10.53 -5.07 -8.45
CA ARG A 109 10.10 -5.72 -9.70
C ARG A 109 8.71 -6.33 -9.61
N HIS A 110 8.27 -6.68 -8.40
CA HIS A 110 6.94 -7.19 -8.09
C HIS A 110 6.37 -6.49 -6.89
N ALA A 111 5.10 -6.14 -6.96
CA ALA A 111 4.33 -5.67 -5.82
C ALA A 111 3.90 -6.89 -4.98
N PRO A 112 4.15 -6.89 -3.65
CA PRO A 112 3.63 -7.93 -2.79
C PRO A 112 2.12 -7.79 -2.64
N SER A 113 1.42 -8.93 -2.47
CA SER A 113 0.02 -8.87 -2.06
C SER A 113 -0.11 -8.39 -0.60
N PRO A 114 -1.23 -7.76 -0.22
CA PRO A 114 -1.50 -7.42 1.19
C PRO A 114 -1.42 -8.64 2.11
N MET A 115 -1.84 -9.81 1.63
CA MET A 115 -1.75 -11.08 2.37
C MET A 115 -0.31 -11.43 2.69
N LEU A 116 0.59 -11.37 1.70
CA LEU A 116 2.01 -11.65 1.92
C LEU A 116 2.63 -10.67 2.92
N VAL A 117 2.30 -9.37 2.82
CA VAL A 117 2.78 -8.37 3.78
C VAL A 117 2.30 -8.72 5.19
N THR A 118 1.04 -9.11 5.36
CA THR A 118 0.48 -9.53 6.65
C THR A 118 1.21 -10.74 7.21
N GLU A 119 1.47 -11.76 6.39
CA GLU A 119 2.24 -12.95 6.80
C GLU A 119 3.66 -12.58 7.26
N LEU A 120 4.35 -11.73 6.49
CA LEU A 120 5.68 -11.26 6.88
C LEU A 120 5.67 -10.48 8.20
N VAL A 121 4.64 -9.65 8.45
CA VAL A 121 4.46 -8.95 9.72
C VAL A 121 4.28 -9.93 10.88
N LEU A 122 3.46 -10.97 10.70
CA LEU A 122 3.22 -11.99 11.72
C LEU A 122 4.49 -12.82 12.01
N LEU A 123 5.21 -13.20 10.96
CA LEU A 123 6.49 -13.92 11.11
C LEU A 123 7.54 -13.09 11.84
N ALA A 124 7.63 -11.81 11.52
CA ALA A 124 8.63 -10.91 12.10
C ALA A 124 8.38 -10.54 13.57
N LYS A 125 7.22 -10.86 14.14
CA LYS A 125 6.92 -10.65 15.59
C LYS A 125 7.67 -11.62 16.50
N ASP A 126 7.77 -12.88 16.08
CA ASP A 126 8.49 -13.95 16.79
C ASP A 126 8.99 -14.98 15.75
N PRO A 127 10.09 -14.64 15.05
CA PRO A 127 10.51 -15.39 13.88
C PRO A 127 10.79 -16.87 14.14
N GLU A 128 11.54 -17.19 15.19
CA GLU A 128 11.90 -18.58 15.48
C GLU A 128 10.68 -19.44 15.79
N ARG A 129 9.80 -18.94 16.64
CA ARG A 129 8.60 -19.64 17.03
C ARG A 129 7.67 -19.86 15.84
N ARG A 130 7.41 -18.79 15.07
CA ARG A 130 6.49 -18.85 13.93
C ARG A 130 6.98 -19.77 12.82
N LEU A 131 8.26 -19.73 12.52
CA LEU A 131 8.84 -20.63 11.53
C LEU A 131 8.78 -22.10 11.98
N LYS A 132 9.04 -22.40 13.27
CA LYS A 132 8.87 -23.74 13.82
C LYS A 132 7.42 -24.23 13.74
N GLU A 133 6.45 -23.36 14.02
CA GLU A 133 5.02 -23.67 13.88
C GLU A 133 4.66 -24.02 12.42
N LEU A 134 5.15 -23.26 11.43
CA LEU A 134 4.95 -23.55 10.01
C LEU A 134 5.63 -24.85 9.57
N GLU A 135 6.86 -25.08 9.97
CA GLU A 135 7.57 -26.35 9.70
C GLU A 135 6.81 -27.55 10.26
N ALA A 136 6.34 -27.46 11.49
CA ALA A 136 5.57 -28.51 12.12
C ALA A 136 4.22 -28.75 11.43
N PHE A 137 3.59 -27.70 10.92
CA PHE A 137 2.37 -27.78 10.13
C PHE A 137 2.59 -28.56 8.83
N TRP A 138 3.62 -28.22 8.07
CA TRP A 138 3.91 -28.90 6.81
C TRP A 138 4.38 -30.33 6.99
N LYS A 139 5.21 -30.62 8.00
CA LYS A 139 5.65 -31.99 8.32
C LYS A 139 4.49 -32.93 8.67
N ARG A 140 3.49 -32.45 9.38
CA ARG A 140 2.28 -33.25 9.70
C ARG A 140 1.41 -33.57 8.50
N ARG A 141 1.55 -32.83 7.39
CA ARG A 141 0.81 -33.07 6.16
C ARG A 141 1.52 -33.97 5.16
N ALA A 142 2.83 -34.20 5.36
CA ALA A 142 3.64 -35.10 4.54
C ALA A 142 3.59 -36.56 5.02
N ALA A 143 3.00 -36.84 6.18
CA ALA A 143 2.77 -38.17 6.71
C ALA A 143 1.35 -38.63 6.38
#